data_7b0ba593a80c171b63d65aca414d1e1d
#
_entry.id   7b0ba593a80c171b63d65aca414d1e1d
#
_cell.length_a   1.000
_cell.length_b   1.000
_cell.length_c   1.000
_cell.angle_alpha   90.00
_cell.angle_beta   90.00
_cell.angle_gamma   90.00
#
_symmetry.space_group_name_H-M   'P 1'
#
loop_
_entity.id
_entity.type
_entity.pdbx_description
1 polymer ?
#
loop_
_entity_poly.entity_id
_entity_poly.type
_entity_poly.pdbx_seq_one_letter_code
_entity_poly.pdbx_strand_id
1 'polypeptide(L)'
;MFALCAEIEQEISELEDDEKKEFLEDLGIKQSGLEKLIVASYRLLGLLSFLTAGEDETRAWTIKVGTKAPQAAGKIHSDFERGFIKAEVVNYRDLLESGSYAGAREKGLVRMEGKDYVVQDGDVILFRFNV
;
A
#
# COMPACT_ATOMS: atom_id res chain seq x y z
N MET A 1 -10.20 -18.05 13.22
CA MET A 1 -10.48 -17.52 14.59
C MET A 1 -9.57 -16.34 14.86
N PHE A 2 -10.11 -15.30 15.45
CA PHE A 2 -9.39 -14.05 15.72
C PHE A 2 -9.52 -13.71 17.22
N ALA A 3 -8.42 -13.79 17.96
CA ALA A 3 -8.41 -13.55 19.40
C ALA A 3 -7.69 -12.23 19.72
N LEU A 4 -8.32 -11.39 20.54
CA LEU A 4 -7.79 -10.10 20.99
C LEU A 4 -7.86 -10.00 22.51
N CYS A 5 -6.89 -9.28 23.10
CA CYS A 5 -7.00 -8.77 24.46
C CYS A 5 -7.43 -7.30 24.39
N ALA A 6 -8.69 -7.02 24.74
CA ALA A 6 -9.27 -5.67 24.64
C ALA A 6 -8.52 -4.64 25.52
N GLU A 7 -8.05 -5.04 26.67
CA GLU A 7 -7.29 -4.18 27.60
C GLU A 7 -5.96 -3.75 26.98
N ILE A 8 -5.21 -4.69 26.40
CA ILE A 8 -3.94 -4.40 25.73
C ILE A 8 -4.18 -3.51 24.49
N GLU A 9 -5.22 -3.77 23.70
CA GLU A 9 -5.58 -2.95 22.54
C GLU A 9 -5.92 -1.51 22.92
N GLN A 10 -6.63 -1.32 24.04
CA GLN A 10 -6.92 0.00 24.56
C GLN A 10 -5.64 0.74 24.97
N GLU A 11 -4.74 0.09 25.69
CA GLU A 11 -3.45 0.67 26.08
C GLU A 11 -2.62 1.07 24.86
N ILE A 12 -2.55 0.22 23.84
CA ILE A 12 -1.85 0.52 22.57
C ILE A 12 -2.44 1.73 21.87
N SER A 13 -3.77 1.90 21.88
CA SER A 13 -4.43 3.01 21.21
C SER A 13 -4.11 4.39 21.79
N GLU A 14 -3.69 4.43 23.05
CA GLU A 14 -3.34 5.65 23.77
C GLU A 14 -1.85 6.04 23.62
N LEU A 15 -1.03 5.17 23.05
CA LEU A 15 0.41 5.37 22.87
C LEU A 15 0.76 6.10 21.56
N GLU A 16 1.85 6.85 21.58
CA GLU A 16 2.47 7.38 20.37
C GLU A 16 3.15 6.25 19.57
N ASP A 17 3.40 6.47 18.28
CA ASP A 17 3.87 5.42 17.37
C ASP A 17 5.18 4.73 17.82
N ASP A 18 6.12 5.48 18.34
CA ASP A 18 7.38 4.94 18.86
C ASP A 18 7.16 4.08 20.11
N GLU A 19 6.30 4.54 21.01
CA GLU A 19 5.91 3.82 22.23
C GLU A 19 5.13 2.54 21.93
N LYS A 20 4.25 2.57 20.90
CA LYS A 20 3.52 1.38 20.43
C LYS A 20 4.46 0.27 20.02
N LYS A 21 5.49 0.63 19.27
CA LYS A 21 6.47 -0.34 18.77
C LYS A 21 7.22 -1.01 19.92
N GLU A 22 7.73 -0.23 20.86
CA GLU A 22 8.42 -0.72 22.05
C GLU A 22 7.52 -1.63 22.91
N PHE A 23 6.28 -1.20 23.13
CA PHE A 23 5.29 -1.95 23.90
C PHE A 23 4.96 -3.31 23.27
N LEU A 24 4.79 -3.35 21.95
CA LEU A 24 4.54 -4.60 21.22
C LEU A 24 5.75 -5.54 21.27
N GLU A 25 6.96 -5.01 21.14
CA GLU A 25 8.19 -5.78 21.25
C GLU A 25 8.35 -6.42 22.64
N ASP A 26 8.07 -5.65 23.70
CA ASP A 26 8.12 -6.12 25.09
C ASP A 26 7.12 -7.27 25.35
N LEU A 27 5.96 -7.24 24.70
CA LEU A 27 4.95 -8.29 24.78
C LEU A 27 5.21 -9.47 23.84
N GLY A 28 6.21 -9.38 22.97
CA GLY A 28 6.48 -10.40 21.95
C GLY A 28 5.42 -10.47 20.86
N ILE A 29 4.68 -9.38 20.64
CA ILE A 29 3.59 -9.28 19.65
C ILE A 29 4.11 -8.50 18.44
N LYS A 30 3.96 -9.08 17.25
CA LYS A 30 4.43 -8.44 16.01
C LYS A 30 3.52 -7.33 15.50
N GLN A 31 2.22 -7.45 15.75
CA GLN A 31 1.20 -6.52 15.27
C GLN A 31 0.12 -6.33 16.32
N SER A 32 -0.47 -5.15 16.38
CA SER A 32 -1.66 -4.92 17.18
C SER A 32 -2.86 -5.71 16.66
N GLY A 33 -3.85 -5.95 17.50
CA GLY A 33 -5.09 -6.61 17.10
C GLY A 33 -5.86 -5.80 16.06
N LEU A 34 -5.80 -4.46 16.13
CA LEU A 34 -6.40 -3.57 15.15
C LEU A 34 -5.78 -3.77 13.76
N GLU A 35 -4.45 -3.82 13.66
CA GLU A 35 -3.75 -4.08 12.40
C GLU A 35 -4.12 -5.45 11.82
N LYS A 36 -4.16 -6.48 12.64
CA LYS A 36 -4.59 -7.83 12.22
C LYS A 36 -6.03 -7.83 11.71
N LEU A 37 -6.93 -7.13 12.39
CA LEU A 37 -8.33 -7.01 12.01
C LEU A 37 -8.47 -6.31 10.65
N ILE A 38 -7.74 -5.23 10.41
CA ILE A 38 -7.74 -4.52 9.13
C ILE A 38 -7.28 -5.44 8.00
N VAL A 39 -6.17 -6.12 8.17
CA VAL A 39 -5.62 -7.05 7.15
C VAL A 39 -6.60 -8.19 6.87
N ALA A 40 -7.16 -8.80 7.92
CA ALA A 40 -8.13 -9.88 7.78
C ALA A 40 -9.41 -9.43 7.08
N SER A 41 -9.91 -8.22 7.40
CA SER A 41 -11.10 -7.63 6.78
C SER A 41 -10.88 -7.33 5.31
N TYR A 42 -9.75 -6.74 4.94
CA TYR A 42 -9.40 -6.49 3.54
C TYR A 42 -9.31 -7.80 2.75
N ARG A 43 -8.68 -8.81 3.31
CA ARG A 43 -8.57 -10.13 2.68
C ARG A 43 -9.94 -10.78 2.48
N LEU A 44 -10.80 -10.74 3.49
CA LEU A 44 -12.14 -11.29 3.43
C LEU A 44 -13.01 -10.58 2.38
N LEU A 45 -12.89 -9.26 2.26
CA LEU A 45 -13.63 -8.45 1.28
C LEU A 45 -13.01 -8.48 -0.12
N GLY A 46 -11.88 -9.15 -0.31
CA GLY A 46 -11.17 -9.18 -1.58
C GLY A 46 -10.61 -7.82 -1.99
N LEU A 47 -10.12 -7.05 -1.01
CA LEU A 47 -9.54 -5.73 -1.21
C LEU A 47 -8.03 -5.75 -1.06
N LEU A 48 -7.37 -4.84 -1.75
CA LEU A 48 -5.96 -4.52 -1.58
C LEU A 48 -5.75 -3.01 -1.66
N SER A 49 -4.57 -2.56 -1.26
CA SER A 49 -4.19 -1.16 -1.37
C SER A 49 -2.94 -1.00 -2.22
N PHE A 50 -2.94 -0.01 -3.10
CA PHE A 50 -1.74 0.48 -3.76
C PHE A 50 -1.46 1.92 -3.30
N LEU A 51 -0.24 2.38 -3.54
CA LEU A 51 0.22 3.69 -3.09
C LEU A 51 0.57 4.56 -4.28
N THR A 52 0.31 5.85 -4.15
CA THR A 52 0.89 6.87 -5.01
C THR A 52 1.79 7.77 -4.17
N ALA A 53 2.98 8.05 -4.66
CA ALA A 53 3.95 8.91 -4.01
C ALA A 53 4.28 10.08 -4.93
N GLY A 54 3.92 11.29 -4.53
CA GLY A 54 4.28 12.54 -5.18
C GLY A 54 5.24 13.35 -4.30
N GLU A 55 5.63 14.52 -4.78
CA GLU A 55 6.49 15.43 -4.01
C GLU A 55 5.79 15.93 -2.75
N ASP A 56 4.49 16.21 -2.86
CA ASP A 56 3.71 16.83 -1.77
C ASP A 56 2.91 15.81 -0.95
N GLU A 57 2.58 14.65 -1.50
CA GLU A 57 1.66 13.71 -0.88
C GLU A 57 1.97 12.25 -1.24
N THR A 58 1.92 11.41 -0.22
CA THR A 58 1.85 9.95 -0.38
C THR A 58 0.48 9.47 0.08
N ARG A 59 -0.21 8.71 -0.76
CA ARG A 59 -1.59 8.29 -0.49
C ARG A 59 -1.82 6.82 -0.82
N ALA A 60 -2.60 6.15 0.04
CA ALA A 60 -3.07 4.78 -0.19
C ALA A 60 -4.44 4.79 -0.86
N TRP A 61 -4.63 3.89 -1.82
CA TRP A 61 -5.87 3.71 -2.55
C TRP A 61 -6.35 2.27 -2.42
N THR A 62 -7.61 2.08 -2.10
CA THR A 62 -8.21 0.76 -1.94
C THR A 62 -8.91 0.34 -3.23
N ILE A 63 -8.58 -0.87 -3.72
CA ILE A 63 -9.18 -1.46 -4.90
C ILE A 63 -9.52 -2.93 -4.65
N LYS A 64 -10.31 -3.53 -5.53
CA LYS A 64 -10.59 -4.97 -5.49
C LYS A 64 -9.40 -5.76 -6.05
N VAL A 65 -9.15 -6.92 -5.48
CA VAL A 65 -8.19 -7.89 -6.01
C VAL A 65 -8.58 -8.23 -7.46
N GLY A 66 -7.61 -8.24 -8.36
CA GLY A 66 -7.83 -8.45 -9.80
C GLY A 66 -8.04 -7.18 -10.62
N THR A 67 -8.03 -6.00 -9.99
CA THR A 67 -8.13 -4.71 -10.69
C THR A 67 -6.88 -4.46 -11.53
N LYS A 68 -7.08 -4.11 -12.79
CA LYS A 68 -5.99 -3.77 -13.72
C LYS A 68 -5.56 -2.30 -13.58
N ALA A 69 -4.37 -2.00 -14.07
CA ALA A 69 -3.76 -0.67 -13.94
C ALA A 69 -4.64 0.49 -14.43
N PRO A 70 -5.32 0.43 -15.59
CA PRO A 70 -6.20 1.53 -16.02
C PRO A 70 -7.35 1.80 -15.06
N GLN A 71 -8.01 0.75 -14.56
CA GLN A 71 -9.11 0.89 -13.61
C GLN A 71 -8.62 1.40 -12.25
N ALA A 72 -7.42 0.98 -11.83
CA ALA A 72 -6.78 1.52 -10.63
C ALA A 72 -6.49 3.02 -10.78
N ALA A 73 -5.98 3.45 -11.93
CA ALA A 73 -5.79 4.86 -12.27
C ALA A 73 -7.10 5.65 -12.21
N GLY A 74 -8.20 5.03 -12.63
CA GLY A 74 -9.56 5.59 -12.57
C GLY A 74 -10.05 5.88 -11.16
N LYS A 75 -9.53 5.22 -10.14
CA LYS A 75 -9.80 5.53 -8.74
C LYS A 75 -9.28 6.92 -8.34
N ILE A 76 -8.23 7.37 -8.96
CA ILE A 76 -7.63 8.68 -8.72
C ILE A 76 -8.42 9.74 -9.49
N HIS A 77 -8.58 9.54 -10.78
CA HIS A 77 -9.35 10.42 -11.65
C HIS A 77 -9.75 9.70 -12.95
N SER A 78 -10.96 9.96 -13.45
CA SER A 78 -11.49 9.35 -14.67
C SER A 78 -10.62 9.60 -15.91
N ASP A 79 -9.96 10.75 -15.99
CA ASP A 79 -9.06 11.08 -17.08
C ASP A 79 -7.81 10.18 -17.11
N PHE A 80 -7.36 9.72 -15.96
CA PHE A 80 -6.22 8.81 -15.86
C PHE A 80 -6.55 7.44 -16.46
N GLU A 81 -7.77 6.98 -16.28
CA GLU A 81 -8.25 5.73 -16.90
C GLU A 81 -8.34 5.88 -18.42
N ARG A 82 -9.01 6.94 -18.89
CA ARG A 82 -9.20 7.19 -20.34
C ARG A 82 -7.90 7.40 -21.08
N GLY A 83 -7.02 8.18 -20.49
CA GLY A 83 -5.74 8.54 -21.08
C GLY A 83 -4.58 7.64 -20.73
N PHE A 84 -4.84 6.51 -20.08
CA PHE A 84 -3.79 5.60 -19.60
C PHE A 84 -2.84 5.19 -20.72
N ILE A 85 -1.54 5.35 -20.47
CA ILE A 85 -0.45 4.94 -21.37
C ILE A 85 0.29 3.74 -20.76
N LYS A 86 0.85 3.92 -19.58
CA LYS A 86 1.61 2.91 -18.84
C LYS A 86 1.64 3.24 -17.36
N ALA A 87 2.04 2.27 -16.56
CA ALA A 87 2.29 2.43 -15.13
C ALA A 87 3.75 2.11 -14.82
N GLU A 88 4.37 2.94 -14.02
CA GLU A 88 5.68 2.67 -13.43
C GLU A 88 5.43 2.11 -12.02
N VAL A 89 5.81 0.85 -11.79
CA VAL A 89 5.47 0.11 -10.58
C VAL A 89 6.71 -0.32 -9.84
N VAL A 90 6.74 -0.07 -8.55
CA VAL A 90 7.77 -0.57 -7.63
C VAL A 90 7.10 -1.05 -6.35
N ASN A 91 7.57 -2.17 -5.79
CA ASN A 91 7.08 -2.63 -4.50
C ASN A 91 7.52 -1.64 -3.39
N TYR A 92 6.65 -1.37 -2.42
CA TYR A 92 6.96 -0.40 -1.36
C TYR A 92 8.19 -0.78 -0.54
N ARG A 93 8.46 -2.07 -0.34
CA ARG A 93 9.66 -2.55 0.37
C ARG A 93 10.93 -2.23 -0.40
N ASP A 94 10.91 -2.50 -1.70
CA ASP A 94 12.04 -2.20 -2.60
C ASP A 94 12.31 -0.69 -2.65
N LEU A 95 11.25 0.11 -2.66
CA LEU A 95 11.38 1.57 -2.62
C LEU A 95 12.01 2.04 -1.30
N LEU A 96 11.57 1.51 -0.16
CA LEU A 96 12.12 1.85 1.15
C LEU A 96 13.59 1.44 1.28
N GLU A 97 13.96 0.23 0.83
CA GLU A 97 15.33 -0.26 0.85
C GLU A 97 16.25 0.54 -0.07
N SER A 98 15.72 1.07 -1.18
CA SER A 98 16.47 1.90 -2.12
C SER A 98 16.61 3.36 -1.66
N GLY A 99 15.83 3.78 -0.66
CA GLY A 99 15.85 5.12 -0.11
C GLY A 99 15.18 6.20 -0.95
N SER A 100 15.01 5.96 -2.26
CA SER A 100 14.36 6.90 -3.18
C SER A 100 13.86 6.18 -4.44
N TYR A 101 12.95 6.83 -5.16
CA TYR A 101 12.47 6.35 -6.46
C TYR A 101 13.59 6.26 -7.49
N ALA A 102 14.47 7.26 -7.52
CA ALA A 102 15.65 7.25 -8.39
C ALA A 102 16.59 6.08 -8.07
N GLY A 103 16.84 5.81 -6.78
CA GLY A 103 17.63 4.67 -6.34
C GLY A 103 17.01 3.32 -6.73
N ALA A 104 15.69 3.19 -6.62
CA ALA A 104 14.98 1.99 -7.06
C ALA A 104 15.08 1.80 -8.58
N ARG A 105 14.98 2.88 -9.34
CA ARG A 105 15.13 2.86 -10.80
C ARG A 105 16.54 2.43 -11.23
N GLU A 106 17.58 2.95 -10.60
CA GLU A 106 18.97 2.57 -10.87
C GLU A 106 19.24 1.08 -10.60
N LYS A 107 18.58 0.51 -9.59
CA LYS A 107 18.67 -0.91 -9.25
C LYS A 107 17.82 -1.81 -10.16
N GLY A 108 17.06 -1.24 -11.09
CA GLY A 108 16.16 -2.01 -11.96
C GLY A 108 14.91 -2.55 -11.29
N LEU A 109 14.52 -2.00 -10.15
CA LEU A 109 13.35 -2.44 -9.37
C LEU A 109 12.05 -1.79 -9.82
N VAL A 110 12.11 -0.71 -10.58
CA VAL A 110 10.95 -0.04 -11.18
C VAL A 110 10.59 -0.74 -12.48
N ARG A 111 9.37 -1.25 -12.56
CA ARG A 111 8.85 -1.96 -13.73
C ARG A 111 7.93 -1.06 -14.55
N MET A 112 7.98 -1.20 -15.86
CA MET A 112 7.02 -0.57 -16.77
C MET A 112 5.93 -1.57 -17.10
N GLU A 113 4.69 -1.26 -16.76
CA GLU A 113 3.55 -2.14 -16.93
C GLU A 113 2.48 -1.50 -17.81
N GLY A 114 1.83 -2.34 -18.61
CA GLY A 114 0.78 -1.93 -19.55
C GLY A 114 -0.64 -2.10 -19.00
N LYS A 115 -1.59 -2.04 -19.91
CA LYS A 115 -3.04 -2.09 -19.62
C LYS A 115 -3.52 -3.39 -18.98
N ASP A 116 -2.81 -4.49 -19.17
CA ASP A 116 -3.20 -5.79 -18.65
C ASP A 116 -2.60 -6.12 -17.29
N TYR A 117 -1.78 -5.23 -16.78
CA TYR A 117 -1.16 -5.43 -15.47
C TYR A 117 -2.21 -5.45 -14.35
N VAL A 118 -2.19 -6.52 -13.57
CA VAL A 118 -3.01 -6.67 -12.37
C VAL A 118 -2.27 -6.11 -11.17
N VAL A 119 -2.81 -5.07 -10.55
CA VAL A 119 -2.19 -4.39 -9.42
C VAL A 119 -2.08 -5.32 -8.22
N GLN A 120 -0.93 -5.29 -7.54
CA GLN A 120 -0.64 -6.08 -6.36
C GLN A 120 -0.67 -5.21 -5.11
N ASP A 121 -0.96 -5.83 -3.96
CA ASP A 121 -0.93 -5.13 -2.68
C ASP A 121 0.47 -4.60 -2.37
N GLY A 122 0.54 -3.33 -1.96
CA GLY A 122 1.81 -2.67 -1.68
C GLY A 122 2.57 -2.14 -2.89
N ASP A 123 1.98 -2.18 -4.08
CA ASP A 123 2.56 -1.51 -5.25
C ASP A 123 2.55 0.01 -5.06
N VAL A 124 3.68 0.64 -5.33
CA VAL A 124 3.78 2.10 -5.49
C VAL A 124 3.77 2.39 -6.96
N ILE A 125 2.79 3.14 -7.43
CA ILE A 125 2.51 3.30 -8.85
C ILE A 125 2.55 4.77 -9.26
N LEU A 126 3.28 5.06 -10.34
CA LEU A 126 3.22 6.33 -11.06
C LEU A 126 2.54 6.08 -12.41
N PHE A 127 1.32 6.58 -12.55
CA PHE A 127 0.57 6.45 -13.80
C PHE A 127 1.01 7.51 -14.81
N ARG A 128 1.32 7.05 -16.03
CA ARG A 128 1.54 7.90 -17.19
C ARG A 128 0.27 7.90 -18.04
N PHE A 129 -0.25 9.08 -18.29
CA PHE A 129 -1.49 9.25 -19.05
C PHE A 129 -1.38 10.48 -19.96
N ASN A 130 -2.23 10.51 -20.97
CA ASN A 130 -2.38 11.63 -21.88
C ASN A 130 -3.88 11.88 -22.11
N VAL A 131 -4.31 13.06 -21.81
CA VAL A 131 -5.73 13.48 -21.92
C VAL A 131 -5.89 14.58 -22.96
#